data_0ef949cc8a73dceeda1003c70541f368
#
_entry.id   0ef949cc8a73dceeda1003c70541f368
#
_cell.length_a   1.000
_cell.length_b   1.000
_cell.length_c   1.000
_cell.angle_alpha   90.00
_cell.angle_beta   90.00
_cell.angle_gamma   90.00
#
_symmetry.space_group_name_H-M   'P 1'
#
loop_
_entity.id
_entity.type
_entity.pdbx_description
1 polymer ?
#
loop_
_entity_poly.entity_id
_entity_poly.type
_entity_poly.pdbx_seq_one_letter_code
_entity_poly.pdbx_strand_id
1 'polypeptide(L)'
;NKYLVAGAVYGYSQDLAQDNTLSVSSTSGNESIDESQRHVRQCLPQFVGAGLAYNSPRWTLTAEYKYTDWSRMKSSQSNVRFENQHRLSAGTAYTAGNIYRNPVKLLLGAGVSNSYIVIQKKKATNYYVSAGSNFTLYNGNVLSLGVKYSDQLHLPNGMQRERGVTLFFNFTFSERTYRAKIQ
;
A
#
# COMPACT_ATOMS: atom_id res chain seq x y z
N ASN A 1 19.88 -21.34 9.71
CA ASN A 1 20.72 -20.16 9.55
C ASN A 1 19.92 -18.92 9.93
N LYS A 2 20.62 -17.95 10.53
CA LYS A 2 20.08 -16.62 10.84
C LYS A 2 20.77 -15.63 9.93
N TYR A 3 20.01 -14.70 9.32
CA TYR A 3 20.58 -13.69 8.46
C TYR A 3 19.75 -12.42 8.48
N LEU A 4 20.42 -11.30 8.19
CA LEU A 4 19.82 -9.98 8.05
C LEU A 4 19.87 -9.58 6.57
N VAL A 5 18.76 -9.04 6.08
CA VAL A 5 18.65 -8.48 4.73
C VAL A 5 18.30 -7.01 4.86
N ALA A 6 19.03 -6.17 4.15
CA ALA A 6 18.71 -4.75 4.02
C ALA A 6 18.38 -4.45 2.55
N GLY A 7 17.39 -3.61 2.32
CA GLY A 7 16.99 -3.19 0.99
C GLY A 7 16.68 -1.70 0.96
N ALA A 8 16.88 -1.09 -0.20
CA ALA A 8 16.47 0.28 -0.47
C ALA A 8 15.82 0.36 -1.85
N VAL A 9 14.87 1.28 -1.99
CA VAL A 9 14.16 1.55 -3.23
C VAL A 9 14.04 3.04 -3.44
N TYR A 10 14.19 3.47 -4.67
CA TYR A 10 14.00 4.84 -5.09
C TYR A 10 13.09 4.90 -6.32
N GLY A 11 12.12 5.80 -6.31
CA GLY A 11 11.26 6.12 -7.44
C GLY A 11 11.34 7.61 -7.75
N TYR A 12 11.65 7.94 -9.00
CA TYR A 12 11.73 9.33 -9.42
C TYR A 12 10.37 9.87 -9.85
N SER A 13 10.25 11.20 -9.80
CA SER A 13 9.06 11.94 -10.20
C SER A 13 8.89 11.93 -11.71
N GLN A 14 7.65 11.74 -12.19
CA GLN A 14 7.29 11.85 -13.59
C GLN A 14 6.13 12.82 -13.77
N ASP A 15 6.20 13.65 -14.80
CA ASP A 15 5.11 14.54 -15.17
C ASP A 15 4.10 13.76 -16.03
N LEU A 16 2.84 13.82 -15.63
CA LEU A 16 1.70 13.30 -16.37
C LEU A 16 0.96 14.48 -17.00
N ALA A 17 0.91 14.52 -18.32
CA ALA A 17 0.02 15.42 -19.03
C ALA A 17 -1.37 14.78 -19.11
N GLN A 18 -2.38 15.45 -18.56
CA GLN A 18 -3.77 15.03 -18.65
C GLN A 18 -4.58 16.12 -19.32
N ASP A 19 -5.21 15.78 -20.43
CA ASP A 19 -6.16 16.64 -21.12
C ASP A 19 -7.57 16.25 -20.68
N ASN A 20 -8.24 17.15 -19.97
CA ASN A 20 -9.62 16.96 -19.55
C ASN A 20 -10.52 17.77 -20.47
N THR A 21 -11.37 17.10 -21.24
CA THR A 21 -12.43 17.71 -22.05
C THR A 21 -13.74 17.57 -21.30
N LEU A 22 -14.36 18.68 -20.90
CA LEU A 22 -15.70 18.65 -20.34
C LEU A 22 -16.69 19.01 -21.45
N SER A 23 -17.45 18.03 -21.94
CA SER A 23 -18.56 18.26 -22.86
C SER A 23 -19.89 18.20 -22.09
N VAL A 24 -20.64 19.29 -22.05
CA VAL A 24 -21.99 19.34 -21.50
C VAL A 24 -22.96 19.48 -22.66
N SER A 25 -23.75 18.44 -22.94
CA SER A 25 -24.83 18.51 -23.94
C SER A 25 -26.15 18.79 -23.26
N SER A 26 -26.81 19.88 -23.66
CA SER A 26 -28.19 20.19 -23.26
C SER A 26 -29.18 19.61 -24.26
N THR A 27 -30.21 18.91 -23.79
CA THR A 27 -31.24 18.29 -24.62
C THR A 27 -32.28 19.29 -25.19
N SER A 28 -32.23 20.54 -24.77
CA SER A 28 -33.09 21.61 -25.28
C SER A 28 -32.25 22.62 -26.03
N GLY A 29 -32.19 22.46 -27.34
CA GLY A 29 -31.64 23.24 -28.40
C GLY A 29 -30.88 24.54 -28.11
N ASN A 30 -29.69 24.62 -28.77
CA ASN A 30 -28.91 25.82 -29.00
C ASN A 30 -28.17 26.51 -27.84
N GLU A 31 -27.45 25.77 -27.04
CA GLU A 31 -26.28 26.35 -26.37
C GLU A 31 -25.10 25.41 -26.48
N SER A 32 -24.17 25.73 -27.37
CA SER A 32 -22.81 25.17 -27.37
C SER A 32 -22.07 25.76 -26.16
N ILE A 33 -21.92 24.95 -25.12
CA ILE A 33 -21.08 25.36 -24.00
C ILE A 33 -19.62 25.15 -24.41
N ASP A 34 -18.87 26.23 -24.36
CA ASP A 34 -17.44 26.28 -24.65
C ASP A 34 -16.67 25.13 -24.03
N GLU A 35 -15.99 24.41 -24.89
CA GLU A 35 -15.07 23.32 -24.57
C GLU A 35 -13.83 23.90 -23.87
N SER A 36 -13.86 24.02 -22.57
CA SER A 36 -12.69 24.47 -21.84
C SER A 36 -11.70 23.28 -21.70
N GLN A 37 -10.77 23.17 -22.65
CA GLN A 37 -9.63 22.30 -22.52
C GLN A 37 -8.74 22.78 -21.37
N ARG A 38 -8.73 22.07 -20.26
CA ARG A 38 -7.86 22.36 -19.15
C ARG A 38 -6.70 21.39 -19.13
N HIS A 39 -5.55 21.82 -19.60
CA HIS A 39 -4.30 21.08 -19.42
C HIS A 39 -3.94 21.06 -17.93
N VAL A 40 -4.08 19.93 -17.28
CA VAL A 40 -3.65 19.73 -15.91
C VAL A 40 -2.36 18.90 -15.93
N ARG A 41 -1.25 19.55 -15.60
CA ARG A 41 -0.01 18.82 -15.33
C ARG A 41 -0.06 18.25 -13.93
N GLN A 42 -0.16 16.95 -13.83
CA GLN A 42 0.01 16.21 -12.59
C GLN A 42 1.40 15.59 -12.57
N CYS A 43 2.01 15.57 -11.39
CA CYS A 43 3.33 15.00 -11.21
C CYS A 43 3.23 13.78 -10.28
N LEU A 44 3.74 12.64 -10.70
CA LEU A 44 3.88 11.50 -9.79
C LEU A 44 4.95 11.83 -8.75
N PRO A 45 4.70 11.58 -7.46
CA PRO A 45 5.66 11.91 -6.43
C PRO A 45 6.90 11.02 -6.52
N GLN A 46 8.06 11.59 -6.22
CA GLN A 46 9.25 10.80 -5.98
C GLN A 46 9.19 10.17 -4.60
N PHE A 47 9.84 9.02 -4.44
CA PHE A 47 9.90 8.37 -3.14
C PHE A 47 11.23 7.67 -2.90
N VAL A 48 11.59 7.54 -1.64
CA VAL A 48 12.69 6.70 -1.18
C VAL A 48 12.17 5.80 -0.07
N GLY A 49 12.59 4.55 -0.09
CA GLY A 49 12.26 3.57 0.94
C GLY A 49 13.49 2.79 1.36
N ALA A 50 13.52 2.40 2.62
CA ALA A 50 14.52 1.50 3.17
C ALA A 50 13.82 0.47 4.07
N GLY A 51 14.31 -0.76 4.04
CA GLY A 51 13.78 -1.86 4.81
C GLY A 51 14.84 -2.79 5.34
N LEU A 52 14.55 -3.39 6.47
CA LEU A 52 15.36 -4.40 7.13
C LEU A 52 14.51 -5.64 7.38
N ALA A 53 15.07 -6.82 7.15
CA ALA A 53 14.44 -8.08 7.46
C ALA A 53 15.43 -9.00 8.19
N TYR A 54 15.08 -9.40 9.39
CA TYR A 54 15.79 -10.43 10.15
C TYR A 54 15.07 -11.77 9.99
N ASN A 55 15.78 -12.75 9.52
CA ASN A 55 15.26 -14.09 9.28
C ASN A 55 15.97 -15.10 10.16
N SER A 56 15.19 -15.95 10.81
CA SER A 56 15.63 -17.13 11.54
C SER A 56 14.74 -18.33 11.19
N PRO A 57 15.04 -19.55 11.59
CA PRO A 57 14.25 -20.73 11.23
C PRO A 57 12.78 -20.65 11.61
N ARG A 58 12.45 -19.92 12.67
CA ARG A 58 11.07 -19.77 13.15
C ARG A 58 10.51 -18.35 13.09
N TRP A 59 11.37 -17.33 13.04
CA TRP A 59 10.97 -15.94 13.09
C TRP A 59 11.46 -15.17 11.87
N THR A 60 10.59 -14.40 11.31
CA THR A 60 10.94 -13.31 10.37
C THR A 60 10.43 -12.00 10.97
N LEU A 61 11.32 -11.04 11.15
CA LEU A 61 11.00 -9.69 11.61
C LEU A 61 11.31 -8.72 10.48
N THR A 62 10.41 -7.81 10.18
CA THR A 62 10.58 -6.81 9.12
C THR A 62 10.27 -5.42 9.65
N ALA A 63 11.03 -4.45 9.19
CA ALA A 63 10.74 -3.04 9.40
C ALA A 63 11.02 -2.28 8.11
N GLU A 64 10.15 -1.35 7.76
CA GLU A 64 10.23 -0.56 6.54
C GLU A 64 9.89 0.90 6.83
N TYR A 65 10.65 1.80 6.25
CA TYR A 65 10.36 3.21 6.21
C TYR A 65 10.29 3.68 4.76
N LYS A 66 9.25 4.45 4.43
CA LYS A 66 9.08 5.05 3.12
C LYS A 66 8.77 6.54 3.26
N TYR A 67 9.54 7.34 2.56
CA TYR A 67 9.32 8.77 2.39
C TYR A 67 8.81 9.02 0.96
N THR A 68 7.76 9.83 0.82
CA THR A 68 7.20 10.21 -0.49
C THR A 68 7.07 11.72 -0.54
N ASP A 69 7.71 12.33 -1.52
CA ASP A 69 7.69 13.77 -1.74
C ASP A 69 6.53 14.16 -2.66
N TRP A 70 5.50 14.73 -2.07
CA TRP A 70 4.30 15.25 -2.74
C TRP A 70 4.37 16.75 -3.02
N SER A 71 5.47 17.43 -2.66
CA SER A 71 5.58 18.88 -2.74
C SER A 71 5.43 19.44 -4.15
N ARG A 72 5.71 18.63 -5.17
CA ARG A 72 5.58 19.00 -6.58
C ARG A 72 4.14 18.94 -7.11
N MET A 73 3.24 18.26 -6.40
CA MET A 73 1.83 18.24 -6.78
C MET A 73 1.15 19.57 -6.46
N LYS A 74 0.48 20.13 -7.45
CA LYS A 74 -0.31 21.34 -7.30
C LYS A 74 -1.78 20.98 -7.18
N SER A 75 -2.46 21.52 -6.17
CA SER A 75 -3.91 21.42 -6.06
C SER A 75 -4.57 22.53 -6.86
N SER A 76 -5.67 22.22 -7.54
CA SER A 76 -6.55 23.22 -8.16
C SER A 76 -7.42 23.96 -7.13
N GLN A 77 -7.49 23.45 -5.90
CA GLN A 77 -8.27 24.04 -4.81
C GLN A 77 -7.35 24.79 -3.85
N SER A 78 -7.67 26.04 -3.52
CA SER A 78 -6.86 26.90 -2.66
C SER A 78 -6.74 26.41 -1.21
N ASN A 79 -7.68 25.58 -0.76
CA ASN A 79 -7.73 25.06 0.62
C ASN A 79 -7.02 23.70 0.80
N VAL A 80 -6.54 23.10 -0.29
CA VAL A 80 -5.88 21.80 -0.28
C VAL A 80 -4.41 21.98 -0.65
N ARG A 81 -3.52 21.44 0.19
CA ARG A 81 -2.09 21.40 -0.08
C ARG A 81 -1.60 19.97 0.02
N PHE A 82 -0.60 19.65 -0.78
CA PHE A 82 0.10 18.37 -0.70
C PHE A 82 1.38 18.55 0.11
N GLU A 83 1.60 17.66 1.07
CA GLU A 83 2.79 17.63 1.91
C GLU A 83 3.42 16.25 1.87
N ASN A 84 4.67 16.19 2.24
CA ASN A 84 5.45 14.97 2.24
C ASN A 84 4.87 13.92 3.19
N GLN A 85 4.85 12.68 2.71
CA GLN A 85 4.33 11.53 3.44
C GLN A 85 5.48 10.69 3.99
N HIS A 86 5.36 10.37 5.27
CA HIS A 86 6.20 9.39 5.96
C HIS A 86 5.35 8.17 6.29
N ARG A 87 5.87 7.00 5.98
CA ARG A 87 5.25 5.73 6.33
C ARG A 87 6.28 4.87 7.04
N LEU A 88 5.91 4.38 8.21
CA LEU A 88 6.66 3.39 8.96
C LEU A 88 5.79 2.15 9.12
N SER A 89 6.35 0.99 8.83
CA SER A 89 5.67 -0.30 9.01
C SER A 89 6.62 -1.33 9.61
N ALA A 90 6.05 -2.21 10.41
CA ALA A 90 6.76 -3.34 11.00
C ALA A 90 5.88 -4.58 10.92
N GLY A 91 6.53 -5.73 10.78
CA GLY A 91 5.85 -7.01 10.71
C GLY A 91 6.65 -8.13 11.32
N THR A 92 5.95 -9.16 11.74
CA THR A 92 6.56 -10.40 12.20
C THR A 92 5.81 -11.60 11.67
N ALA A 93 6.56 -12.64 11.34
CA ALA A 93 6.03 -13.95 11.01
C ALA A 93 6.66 -14.98 11.94
N TYR A 94 5.83 -15.79 12.58
CA TYR A 94 6.24 -16.92 13.40
C TYR A 94 5.83 -18.23 12.75
N THR A 95 6.78 -19.14 12.54
CA THR A 95 6.54 -20.47 11.99
C THR A 95 6.28 -21.46 13.11
N ALA A 96 5.03 -21.87 13.26
CA ALA A 96 4.57 -22.86 14.23
C ALA A 96 4.60 -24.28 13.63
N GLY A 97 4.70 -25.27 14.50
CA GLY A 97 4.68 -26.68 14.13
C GLY A 97 6.00 -27.19 13.58
N ASN A 98 5.92 -28.25 12.77
CA ASN A 98 7.08 -28.87 12.13
C ASN A 98 7.46 -28.08 10.88
N ILE A 99 8.62 -27.41 10.91
CA ILE A 99 9.12 -26.56 9.82
C ILE A 99 9.25 -27.32 8.49
N TYR A 100 9.44 -28.63 8.53
CA TYR A 100 9.72 -29.44 7.34
C TYR A 100 8.48 -30.14 6.75
N ARG A 101 7.36 -30.17 7.47
CA ARG A 101 6.22 -30.97 7.01
C ARG A 101 4.99 -30.13 6.61
N ASN A 102 4.36 -29.43 7.44
CA ASN A 102 3.24 -28.55 7.09
C ASN A 102 3.25 -27.35 8.05
N PRO A 103 4.17 -26.41 7.87
CA PRO A 103 4.28 -25.28 8.78
C PRO A 103 3.05 -24.38 8.68
N VAL A 104 2.61 -23.90 9.81
CA VAL A 104 1.65 -22.78 9.91
C VAL A 104 2.45 -21.53 10.25
N LYS A 105 2.29 -20.47 9.46
CA LYS A 105 2.91 -19.18 9.74
C LYS A 105 1.85 -18.23 10.31
N LEU A 106 2.12 -17.72 11.49
CA LEU A 106 1.33 -16.66 12.12
C LEU A 106 1.97 -15.32 11.77
N LEU A 107 1.16 -14.39 11.31
CA LEU A 107 1.59 -13.09 10.78
C LEU A 107 0.98 -11.98 11.63
N LEU A 108 1.80 -11.01 12.04
CA LEU A 108 1.34 -9.78 12.67
C LEU A 108 2.02 -8.61 11.99
N GLY A 109 1.29 -7.52 11.81
CA GLY A 109 1.82 -6.32 11.20
C GLY A 109 1.16 -5.06 11.75
N ALA A 110 1.91 -3.98 11.76
CA ALA A 110 1.42 -2.66 12.13
C ALA A 110 2.13 -1.60 11.31
N GLY A 111 1.48 -0.48 11.12
CA GLY A 111 2.10 0.65 10.46
C GLY A 111 1.37 1.95 10.74
N VAL A 112 2.11 3.04 10.58
CA VAL A 112 1.64 4.40 10.75
C VAL A 112 2.09 5.23 9.57
N SER A 113 1.23 6.13 9.10
CA SER A 113 1.56 7.09 8.06
C SER A 113 0.81 8.39 8.27
N ASN A 114 1.46 9.52 7.98
CA ASN A 114 0.76 10.77 7.89
C ASN A 114 0.05 10.90 6.53
N SER A 115 -1.07 11.62 6.49
CA SER A 115 -1.73 12.00 5.24
C SER A 115 -0.82 12.92 4.42
N TYR A 116 -0.81 12.75 3.11
CA TYR A 116 -0.17 13.68 2.18
C TYR A 116 -1.09 14.86 1.82
N ILE A 117 -2.38 14.77 2.13
CA ILE A 117 -3.35 15.83 1.92
C ILE A 117 -3.49 16.62 3.21
N VAL A 118 -3.31 17.93 3.10
CA VAL A 118 -3.49 18.90 4.19
C VAL A 118 -4.62 19.83 3.82
N ILE A 119 -5.65 19.89 4.65
CA ILE A 119 -6.81 20.76 4.49
C ILE A 119 -6.79 21.77 5.64
N GLN A 120 -6.84 23.08 5.32
CA GLN A 120 -6.82 24.15 6.31
C GLN A 120 -5.67 24.05 7.33
N LYS A 121 -4.45 23.68 6.86
CA LYS A 121 -3.25 23.48 7.69
C LYS A 121 -3.36 22.31 8.68
N LYS A 122 -4.32 21.42 8.51
CA LYS A 122 -4.53 20.26 9.38
C LYS A 122 -4.22 18.96 8.63
N LYS A 123 -3.58 18.03 9.33
CA LYS A 123 -3.05 16.77 8.78
C LYS A 123 -3.55 15.59 9.60
N ALA A 124 -4.06 14.58 8.92
CA ALA A 124 -4.46 13.33 9.56
C ALA A 124 -3.27 12.36 9.67
N THR A 125 -3.29 11.52 10.68
CA THR A 125 -2.34 10.41 10.85
C THR A 125 -3.13 9.11 10.84
N ASN A 126 -2.78 8.22 9.93
CA ASN A 126 -3.43 6.93 9.74
C ASN A 126 -2.57 5.84 10.34
N TYR A 127 -3.19 4.84 10.93
CA TYR A 127 -2.51 3.62 11.38
C TYR A 127 -3.28 2.39 10.94
N TYR A 128 -2.59 1.28 10.91
CA TYR A 128 -3.22 -0.03 10.74
C TYR A 128 -2.55 -1.06 11.62
N VAL A 129 -3.34 -2.07 11.96
CA VAL A 129 -2.86 -3.32 12.54
C VAL A 129 -3.42 -4.48 11.73
N SER A 130 -2.65 -5.55 11.59
CA SER A 130 -3.06 -6.72 10.83
C SER A 130 -2.62 -7.99 11.52
N ALA A 131 -3.42 -9.03 11.37
CA ALA A 131 -3.11 -10.37 11.82
C ALA A 131 -3.52 -11.37 10.74
N GLY A 132 -2.77 -12.46 10.61
CA GLY A 132 -3.06 -13.47 9.60
C GLY A 132 -2.35 -14.78 9.86
N SER A 133 -2.65 -15.74 9.01
CA SER A 133 -2.07 -17.08 9.05
C SER A 133 -1.90 -17.61 7.64
N ASN A 134 -0.78 -18.28 7.41
CA ASN A 134 -0.53 -19.06 6.19
C ASN A 134 -0.46 -20.54 6.57
N PHE A 135 -1.32 -21.33 5.95
CA PHE A 135 -1.41 -22.77 6.12
C PHE A 135 -0.78 -23.44 4.91
N THR A 136 0.30 -24.17 5.13
CA THR A 136 0.88 -25.01 4.08
C THR A 136 0.07 -26.30 3.98
N LEU A 137 -0.60 -26.49 2.85
CA LEU A 137 -1.43 -27.64 2.56
C LEU A 137 -0.61 -28.72 1.85
N TYR A 138 -1.30 -29.85 1.53
CA TYR A 138 -0.73 -30.92 0.75
C TYR A 138 -0.21 -30.43 -0.60
N ASN A 139 0.86 -31.03 -1.13
CA ASN A 139 1.54 -30.65 -2.38
C ASN A 139 2.19 -29.26 -2.43
N GLY A 140 2.38 -28.60 -1.27
CA GLY A 140 3.01 -27.27 -1.23
C GLY A 140 2.06 -26.12 -1.56
N ASN A 141 0.76 -26.38 -1.68
CA ASN A 141 -0.25 -25.33 -1.77
C ASN A 141 -0.30 -24.53 -0.48
N VAL A 142 -0.60 -23.24 -0.57
CA VAL A 142 -0.67 -22.36 0.60
C VAL A 142 -2.01 -21.64 0.62
N LEU A 143 -2.70 -21.77 1.76
CA LEU A 143 -3.89 -20.99 2.08
C LEU A 143 -3.50 -19.86 3.03
N SER A 144 -3.76 -18.62 2.65
CA SER A 144 -3.50 -17.43 3.46
C SER A 144 -4.80 -16.75 3.85
N LEU A 145 -4.97 -16.51 5.13
CA LEU A 145 -6.12 -15.82 5.70
C LEU A 145 -5.61 -14.66 6.56
N GLY A 146 -6.30 -13.53 6.54
CA GLY A 146 -5.90 -12.41 7.37
C GLY A 146 -6.95 -11.34 7.50
N VAL A 147 -6.77 -10.50 8.49
CA VAL A 147 -7.58 -9.32 8.78
C VAL A 147 -6.67 -8.12 9.00
N LYS A 148 -7.08 -6.99 8.48
CA LYS A 148 -6.43 -5.70 8.72
C LYS A 148 -7.49 -4.72 9.21
N TYR A 149 -7.19 -4.06 10.30
CA TYR A 149 -7.93 -2.91 10.82
C TYR A 149 -7.15 -1.63 10.53
N SER A 150 -7.81 -0.61 10.02
CA SER A 150 -7.23 0.71 9.77
C SER A 150 -8.11 1.80 10.35
N ASP A 151 -7.51 2.80 10.97
CA ASP A 151 -8.19 3.95 11.57
C ASP A 151 -7.23 5.16 11.58
N GLN A 152 -7.73 6.29 12.03
CA GLN A 152 -7.02 7.56 12.12
C GLN A 152 -6.72 7.89 13.59
N LEU A 153 -5.42 8.09 13.91
CA LEU A 153 -4.98 8.46 15.26
C LEU A 153 -5.31 9.91 15.58
N HIS A 154 -5.11 10.78 14.60
CA HIS A 154 -5.34 12.21 14.78
C HIS A 154 -6.17 12.71 13.60
N LEU A 155 -7.37 13.17 13.91
CA LEU A 155 -8.30 13.73 12.93
C LEU A 155 -8.57 15.20 13.28
N PRO A 156 -8.25 16.12 12.39
CA PRO A 156 -8.61 17.51 12.58
C PRO A 156 -10.13 17.72 12.57
N ASN A 157 -10.60 18.68 13.40
CA ASN A 157 -12.03 19.05 13.42
C ASN A 157 -12.53 19.42 12.02
N GLY A 158 -13.65 18.84 11.61
CA GLY A 158 -14.27 19.08 10.30
C GLY A 158 -13.87 18.06 9.21
N MET A 159 -13.02 17.09 9.50
CA MET A 159 -12.77 15.95 8.63
C MET A 159 -13.60 14.73 9.05
N GLN A 160 -14.04 13.94 8.08
CA GLN A 160 -14.73 12.68 8.33
C GLN A 160 -13.72 11.59 8.70
N ARG A 161 -14.02 10.85 9.77
CA ARG A 161 -13.20 9.72 10.22
C ARG A 161 -13.47 8.50 9.36
N GLU A 162 -12.41 7.92 8.81
CA GLU A 162 -12.48 6.68 8.05
C GLU A 162 -11.94 5.53 8.90
N ARG A 163 -12.76 4.51 9.07
CA ARG A 163 -12.39 3.23 9.68
C ARG A 163 -12.63 2.12 8.69
N GLY A 164 -11.69 1.20 8.60
CA GLY A 164 -11.80 0.10 7.68
C GLY A 164 -11.38 -1.23 8.29
N VAL A 165 -12.13 -2.27 7.95
CA VAL A 165 -11.75 -3.65 8.18
C VAL A 165 -11.61 -4.33 6.82
N THR A 166 -10.45 -4.93 6.56
CA THR A 166 -10.17 -5.63 5.31
C THR A 166 -9.88 -7.09 5.62
N LEU A 167 -10.60 -8.00 4.97
CA LEU A 167 -10.35 -9.43 5.04
C LEU A 167 -9.51 -9.83 3.82
N PHE A 168 -8.49 -10.63 4.04
CA PHE A 168 -7.64 -11.18 2.99
C PHE A 168 -7.85 -12.68 2.91
N PHE A 169 -8.07 -13.16 1.69
CA PHE A 169 -8.11 -14.56 1.35
C PHE A 169 -7.23 -14.76 0.12
N ASN A 170 -6.24 -15.64 0.20
CA ASN A 170 -5.39 -15.97 -0.92
C ASN A 170 -5.10 -17.48 -0.93
N PHE A 171 -5.18 -18.08 -2.11
CA PHE A 171 -4.86 -19.47 -2.32
C PHE A 171 -3.78 -19.57 -3.41
N THR A 172 -2.63 -20.13 -3.05
CA THR A 172 -1.50 -20.31 -3.95
C THR A 172 -1.36 -21.78 -4.31
N PHE A 173 -1.46 -22.09 -5.60
CA PHE A 173 -1.22 -23.41 -6.14
C PHE A 173 0.27 -23.61 -6.44
N SER A 174 0.79 -24.77 -6.08
CA SER A 174 2.12 -25.21 -6.45
C SER A 174 2.00 -26.55 -7.17
N GLU A 175 2.34 -26.56 -8.45
CA GLU A 175 2.37 -27.79 -9.25
C GLU A 175 3.83 -28.16 -9.54
N ARG A 176 4.18 -29.43 -9.29
CA ARG A 176 5.48 -29.99 -9.67
C ARG A 176 5.35 -30.65 -11.03
N THR A 177 5.80 -29.97 -12.06
CA THR A 177 5.95 -30.56 -13.39
C THR A 177 7.16 -31.48 -13.42
N TYR A 178 6.94 -32.79 -13.56
CA TYR A 178 8.00 -33.72 -13.84
C TYR A 178 8.32 -33.69 -15.35
N ARG A 179 9.51 -33.24 -15.71
CA ARG A 179 10.03 -33.55 -17.05
C ARG A 179 10.32 -35.04 -17.12
N ALA A 180 9.58 -35.76 -17.96
CA ALA A 180 9.97 -37.12 -18.33
C ALA A 180 11.37 -37.07 -18.94
N LYS A 181 12.33 -37.80 -18.36
CA LYS A 181 13.61 -38.05 -19.03
C LYS A 181 13.30 -38.94 -20.22
N ILE A 182 13.43 -38.39 -21.42
CA ILE A 182 13.48 -39.19 -22.64
C ILE A 182 14.80 -39.98 -22.57
N GLN A 183 14.70 -41.30 -22.44
CA GLN A 183 15.83 -42.25 -22.57
C GLN A 183 16.15 -42.40 -24.03
#